data_1f6213621a6999358d03fb1a2a59d618
#
_entry.id   1f6213621a6999358d03fb1a2a59d618
#
_cell.length_a   1.000
_cell.length_b   1.000
_cell.length_c   1.000
_cell.angle_alpha   90.00
_cell.angle_beta   90.00
_cell.angle_gamma   90.00
#
_symmetry.space_group_name_H-M   'P 1'
#
loop_
_entity.id
_entity.type
_entity.pdbx_description
1 polymer ?
#
loop_
_entity_poly.entity_id
_entity_poly.type
_entity_poly.pdbx_seq_one_letter_code
_entity_poly.pdbx_strand_id
1 'polypeptide(L)'
;MEKQAKSTETPLRPDQYLDLFRKSKALLDGHFLLTSGKHSAQYMQCAQVLQYPNRAAILAEGLAASFRDMEIQTVIGPAMGGILVAHEVAKALGVRALFTERENGIMRLRRGFTLSPGERVLVVEDVITTGGSVREVLAVVQEFEATPVGVGILVDRTGGTVDFGLPMASLIKLHIQAYEALECPLCAQGIPAIKPGSRKV
;
A
#
# COMPACT_ATOMS: atom_id res chain seq x y z
N MET A 1 22.12 -7.80 -24.21
CA MET A 1 21.02 -7.23 -23.39
C MET A 1 19.71 -7.56 -24.11
N GLU A 2 19.09 -8.67 -23.74
CA GLU A 2 17.78 -9.05 -24.29
C GLU A 2 16.71 -8.12 -23.72
N LYS A 3 15.98 -7.46 -24.64
CA LYS A 3 14.76 -6.75 -24.28
C LYS A 3 13.73 -7.77 -23.82
N GLN A 4 13.47 -7.85 -22.53
CA GLN A 4 12.33 -8.60 -22.01
C GLN A 4 11.07 -8.10 -22.72
N ALA A 5 10.37 -9.02 -23.37
CA ALA A 5 9.10 -8.76 -24.03
C ALA A 5 8.11 -8.19 -22.99
N LYS A 6 7.60 -6.98 -23.25
CA LYS A 6 6.53 -6.36 -22.44
C LYS A 6 5.33 -7.29 -22.49
N SER A 7 4.91 -7.84 -21.36
CA SER A 7 3.64 -8.54 -21.28
C SER A 7 2.52 -7.53 -21.57
N THR A 8 1.77 -7.78 -22.62
CA THR A 8 0.65 -6.94 -23.08
C THR A 8 -0.68 -7.39 -22.44
N GLU A 9 -0.62 -8.04 -21.29
CA GLU A 9 -1.84 -8.46 -20.60
C GLU A 9 -2.59 -7.23 -20.09
N THR A 10 -3.87 -7.15 -20.44
CA THR A 10 -4.78 -6.10 -19.95
C THR A 10 -4.85 -6.16 -18.42
N PRO A 11 -4.69 -5.03 -17.71
CA PRO A 11 -4.83 -5.03 -16.26
C PRO A 11 -6.18 -5.64 -15.82
N LEU A 12 -6.16 -6.38 -14.72
CA LEU A 12 -7.37 -6.94 -14.13
C LEU A 12 -8.33 -5.82 -13.70
N ARG A 13 -9.62 -6.13 -13.65
CA ARG A 13 -10.62 -5.22 -13.07
C ARG A 13 -10.54 -5.20 -11.54
N PRO A 14 -11.02 -4.14 -10.87
CA PRO A 14 -10.98 -4.03 -9.41
C PRO A 14 -11.60 -5.23 -8.66
N ASP A 15 -12.67 -5.81 -9.19
CA ASP A 15 -13.31 -7.01 -8.63
C ASP A 15 -12.39 -8.24 -8.66
N GLN A 16 -11.62 -8.41 -9.73
CA GLN A 16 -10.67 -9.50 -9.89
C GLN A 16 -9.46 -9.35 -8.93
N TYR A 17 -8.97 -8.11 -8.72
CA TYR A 17 -7.96 -7.86 -7.68
C TYR A 17 -8.51 -8.18 -6.29
N LEU A 18 -9.74 -7.75 -5.98
CA LEU A 18 -10.37 -8.03 -4.69
C LEU A 18 -10.50 -9.54 -4.42
N ASP A 19 -10.75 -10.33 -5.45
CA ASP A 19 -10.79 -11.80 -5.34
C ASP A 19 -9.44 -12.41 -4.94
N LEU A 20 -8.31 -11.82 -5.38
CA LEU A 20 -6.99 -12.26 -4.90
C LEU A 20 -6.84 -12.05 -3.39
N PHE A 21 -7.32 -10.92 -2.86
CA PHE A 21 -7.30 -10.64 -1.43
C PHE A 21 -8.20 -11.63 -0.66
N ARG A 22 -9.41 -11.91 -1.14
CA ARG A 22 -10.32 -12.88 -0.53
C ARG A 22 -9.75 -14.30 -0.51
N LYS A 23 -9.26 -14.78 -1.65
CA LYS A 23 -8.62 -16.10 -1.80
C LYS A 23 -7.35 -16.25 -0.94
N SER A 24 -6.72 -15.13 -0.59
CA SER A 24 -5.56 -15.11 0.31
C SER A 24 -5.94 -14.93 1.78
N LYS A 25 -7.23 -14.81 2.10
CA LYS A 25 -7.71 -14.41 3.44
C LYS A 25 -7.09 -13.08 3.91
N ALA A 26 -6.79 -12.18 2.96
CA ALA A 26 -6.27 -10.85 3.24
C ALA A 26 -7.39 -9.87 3.60
N LEU A 27 -8.62 -10.10 3.12
CA LEU A 27 -9.83 -9.42 3.56
C LEU A 27 -10.65 -10.40 4.41
N LEU A 28 -10.85 -10.05 5.66
CA LEU A 28 -11.58 -10.84 6.64
C LEU A 28 -12.90 -10.15 6.99
N ASP A 29 -13.96 -10.92 7.08
CA ASP A 29 -15.24 -10.51 7.64
C ASP A 29 -15.34 -11.02 9.09
N GLY A 30 -15.85 -10.20 10.01
CA GLY A 30 -15.95 -10.53 11.43
C GLY A 30 -16.19 -9.31 12.29
N HIS A 31 -15.87 -9.38 13.59
CA HIS A 31 -15.90 -8.24 14.47
C HIS A 31 -14.48 -7.94 14.97
N PHE A 32 -13.94 -6.79 14.56
CA PHE A 32 -12.54 -6.44 14.79
C PHE A 32 -12.39 -5.16 15.61
N LEU A 33 -11.49 -5.21 16.60
CA LEU A 33 -11.01 -4.04 17.31
C LEU A 33 -9.80 -3.45 16.56
N LEU A 34 -9.95 -2.25 16.02
CA LEU A 34 -8.89 -1.54 15.30
C LEU A 34 -7.89 -0.88 16.26
N THR A 35 -6.71 -0.51 15.77
CA THR A 35 -5.68 0.21 16.55
C THR A 35 -6.16 1.57 17.07
N SER A 36 -7.12 2.20 16.38
CA SER A 36 -7.78 3.44 16.81
C SER A 36 -8.75 3.27 17.99
N GLY A 37 -8.99 2.03 18.46
CA GLY A 37 -10.03 1.72 19.45
C GLY A 37 -11.42 1.55 18.87
N LYS A 38 -11.62 1.86 17.59
CA LYS A 38 -12.90 1.66 16.90
C LYS A 38 -13.10 0.20 16.52
N HIS A 39 -14.34 -0.16 16.25
CA HIS A 39 -14.76 -1.49 15.80
C HIS A 39 -15.04 -1.51 14.30
N SER A 40 -14.86 -2.66 13.67
CA SER A 40 -15.17 -2.84 12.24
C SER A 40 -15.68 -4.23 11.95
N ALA A 41 -16.57 -4.34 10.96
CA ALA A 41 -17.02 -5.63 10.44
C ALA A 41 -16.01 -6.28 9.49
N GLN A 42 -15.00 -5.54 9.07
CA GLN A 42 -13.98 -6.02 8.12
C GLN A 42 -12.58 -5.60 8.57
N TYR A 43 -11.60 -6.46 8.25
CA TYR A 43 -10.19 -6.19 8.48
C TYR A 43 -9.35 -6.55 7.26
N MET A 44 -8.42 -5.66 6.89
CA MET A 44 -7.50 -5.87 5.79
C MET A 44 -6.09 -6.16 6.29
N GLN A 45 -5.51 -7.28 5.84
CA GLN A 45 -4.15 -7.71 6.15
C GLN A 45 -3.39 -8.00 4.85
N CYS A 46 -2.83 -6.99 4.24
CA CYS A 46 -2.18 -7.11 2.92
C CYS A 46 -1.02 -8.12 2.90
N ALA A 47 -0.32 -8.32 4.02
CA ALA A 47 0.72 -9.35 4.11
C ALA A 47 0.22 -10.76 3.73
N GLN A 48 -1.07 -11.06 3.91
CA GLN A 48 -1.66 -12.35 3.55
C GLN A 48 -1.75 -12.59 2.03
N VAL A 49 -1.86 -11.56 1.24
CA VAL A 49 -1.80 -11.70 -0.23
C VAL A 49 -0.37 -11.57 -0.73
N LEU A 50 0.42 -10.69 -0.12
CA LEU A 50 1.80 -10.41 -0.53
C LEU A 50 2.78 -11.55 -0.21
N GLN A 51 2.43 -12.46 0.70
CA GLN A 51 3.24 -13.67 0.95
C GLN A 51 3.31 -14.64 -0.25
N TYR A 52 2.42 -14.47 -1.23
CA TYR A 52 2.42 -15.27 -2.46
C TYR A 52 3.05 -14.47 -3.61
N PRO A 53 4.33 -14.74 -4.01
CA PRO A 53 5.03 -13.94 -5.01
C PRO A 53 4.29 -13.76 -6.33
N ASN A 54 3.61 -14.82 -6.81
CA ASN A 54 2.82 -14.75 -8.03
C ASN A 54 1.63 -13.77 -7.92
N ARG A 55 0.97 -13.69 -6.76
CA ARG A 55 -0.14 -12.74 -6.53
C ARG A 55 0.41 -11.32 -6.35
N ALA A 56 1.51 -11.18 -5.63
CA ALA A 56 2.19 -9.89 -5.48
C ALA A 56 2.61 -9.32 -6.84
N ALA A 57 3.16 -10.16 -7.73
CA ALA A 57 3.52 -9.77 -9.09
C ALA A 57 2.30 -9.29 -9.91
N ILE A 58 1.17 -10.01 -9.85
CA ILE A 58 -0.07 -9.60 -10.54
C ILE A 58 -0.57 -8.24 -10.05
N LEU A 59 -0.56 -8.02 -8.73
CA LEU A 59 -0.95 -6.73 -8.13
C LEU A 59 0.01 -5.61 -8.57
N ALA A 60 1.31 -5.89 -8.54
CA ALA A 60 2.34 -4.92 -8.90
C ALA A 60 2.28 -4.53 -10.39
N GLU A 61 2.09 -5.49 -11.28
CA GLU A 61 1.91 -5.23 -12.72
C GLU A 61 0.68 -4.34 -12.97
N GLY A 62 -0.44 -4.64 -12.30
CA GLY A 62 -1.65 -3.82 -12.40
C GLY A 62 -1.42 -2.39 -11.93
N LEU A 63 -0.71 -2.22 -10.82
CA LEU A 63 -0.40 -0.88 -10.29
C LEU A 63 0.61 -0.14 -11.17
N ALA A 64 1.67 -0.82 -11.61
CA ALA A 64 2.71 -0.28 -12.48
C ALA A 64 2.15 0.22 -13.81
N ALA A 65 1.10 -0.42 -14.34
CA ALA A 65 0.46 -0.03 -15.58
C ALA A 65 -0.03 1.43 -15.58
N SER A 66 -0.44 1.96 -14.42
CA SER A 66 -0.89 3.35 -14.26
C SER A 66 0.24 4.39 -14.32
N PHE A 67 1.50 3.95 -14.28
CA PHE A 67 2.66 4.82 -14.14
C PHE A 67 3.73 4.61 -15.22
N ARG A 68 3.50 3.74 -16.21
CA ARG A 68 4.51 3.36 -17.22
C ARG A 68 5.07 4.55 -18.01
N ASP A 69 4.27 5.59 -18.22
CA ASP A 69 4.64 6.75 -19.02
C ASP A 69 5.26 7.89 -18.17
N MET A 70 5.55 7.64 -16.89
CA MET A 70 6.00 8.70 -15.97
C MET A 70 7.52 8.75 -15.77
N GLU A 71 8.33 8.07 -16.57
CA GLU A 71 9.81 8.07 -16.52
C GLU A 71 10.36 7.85 -15.10
N ILE A 72 9.80 6.89 -14.36
CA ILE A 72 10.18 6.56 -13.00
C ILE A 72 11.57 5.95 -12.97
N GLN A 73 12.41 6.37 -12.02
CA GLN A 73 13.76 5.86 -11.81
C GLN A 73 13.87 5.01 -10.54
N THR A 74 13.02 5.29 -9.55
CA THR A 74 13.01 4.58 -8.27
C THR A 74 11.59 4.42 -7.77
N VAL A 75 11.28 3.27 -7.20
CA VAL A 75 10.06 3.04 -6.41
C VAL A 75 10.44 2.93 -4.94
N ILE A 76 9.69 3.61 -4.07
CA ILE A 76 9.94 3.61 -2.63
C ILE A 76 8.66 3.35 -1.85
N GLY A 77 8.73 2.56 -0.79
CA GLY A 77 7.60 2.31 0.11
C GLY A 77 8.03 2.27 1.58
N PRO A 78 7.12 2.53 2.52
CA PRO A 78 7.44 2.41 3.94
C PRO A 78 7.46 0.96 4.42
N ALA A 79 8.33 0.64 5.35
CA ALA A 79 8.32 -0.65 6.05
C ALA A 79 7.02 -0.79 6.87
N MET A 80 6.40 -1.98 6.91
CA MET A 80 6.86 -3.27 6.37
C MET A 80 6.16 -3.65 5.05
N GLY A 81 4.83 -3.42 4.93
CA GLY A 81 4.03 -3.84 3.77
C GLY A 81 4.51 -3.21 2.47
N GLY A 82 4.83 -1.92 2.51
CA GLY A 82 5.33 -1.18 1.37
C GLY A 82 6.66 -1.69 0.80
N ILE A 83 7.48 -2.44 1.55
CA ILE A 83 8.73 -3.04 1.04
C ILE A 83 8.42 -4.01 -0.10
N LEU A 84 7.48 -4.94 0.12
CA LEU A 84 7.13 -5.94 -0.89
C LEU A 84 6.47 -5.29 -2.10
N VAL A 85 5.61 -4.30 -1.87
CA VAL A 85 4.95 -3.55 -2.96
C VAL A 85 6.00 -2.79 -3.78
N ALA A 86 6.93 -2.06 -3.12
CA ALA A 86 7.98 -1.33 -3.80
C ALA A 86 8.88 -2.25 -4.64
N HIS A 87 9.27 -3.40 -4.09
CA HIS A 87 10.10 -4.38 -4.79
C HIS A 87 9.41 -4.92 -6.06
N GLU A 88 8.18 -5.37 -5.95
CA GLU A 88 7.46 -5.97 -7.09
C GLU A 88 7.06 -4.91 -8.14
N VAL A 89 6.66 -3.69 -7.72
CA VAL A 89 6.35 -2.60 -8.66
C VAL A 89 7.62 -2.12 -9.38
N ALA A 90 8.75 -1.99 -8.67
CA ALA A 90 10.03 -1.64 -9.28
C ALA A 90 10.47 -2.69 -10.31
N LYS A 91 10.31 -3.97 -9.99
CA LYS A 91 10.57 -5.08 -10.91
C LYS A 91 9.69 -4.98 -12.17
N ALA A 92 8.39 -4.68 -12.02
CA ALA A 92 7.46 -4.51 -13.14
C ALA A 92 7.80 -3.30 -14.02
N LEU A 93 8.37 -2.24 -13.43
CA LEU A 93 8.83 -1.04 -14.15
C LEU A 93 10.27 -1.14 -14.67
N GLY A 94 11.06 -2.13 -14.20
CA GLY A 94 12.47 -2.30 -14.56
C GLY A 94 13.39 -1.25 -13.92
N VAL A 95 13.05 -0.78 -12.70
CA VAL A 95 13.78 0.26 -11.96
C VAL A 95 14.21 -0.24 -10.57
N ARG A 96 14.95 0.55 -9.82
CA ARG A 96 15.36 0.16 -8.47
C ARG A 96 14.24 0.31 -7.44
N ALA A 97 14.30 -0.51 -6.37
CA ALA A 97 13.39 -0.44 -5.24
C ALA A 97 14.13 0.00 -3.98
N LEU A 98 13.54 0.92 -3.24
CA LEU A 98 13.98 1.35 -1.92
C LEU A 98 12.83 1.21 -0.90
N PHE A 99 13.17 1.32 0.38
CA PHE A 99 12.18 1.45 1.43
C PHE A 99 12.65 2.40 2.53
N THR A 100 11.68 3.01 3.19
CA THR A 100 11.89 3.78 4.41
C THR A 100 11.48 2.96 5.62
N GLU A 101 12.10 3.23 6.76
CA GLU A 101 11.75 2.62 8.04
C GLU A 101 11.75 3.66 9.15
N ARG A 102 11.01 3.39 10.24
CA ARG A 102 11.00 4.31 11.38
C ARG A 102 12.18 4.04 12.30
N GLU A 103 12.90 5.11 12.60
CA GLU A 103 13.93 5.16 13.65
C GLU A 103 13.48 6.16 14.70
N ASN A 104 13.28 5.69 15.93
CA ASN A 104 12.76 6.53 17.02
C ASN A 104 11.43 7.24 16.66
N GLY A 105 10.55 6.56 15.92
CA GLY A 105 9.26 7.10 15.49
C GLY A 105 9.29 7.98 14.23
N ILE A 106 10.47 8.35 13.72
CA ILE A 106 10.65 9.22 12.55
C ILE A 106 10.93 8.35 11.31
N MET A 107 10.22 8.62 10.23
CA MET A 107 10.47 7.95 8.94
C MET A 107 11.80 8.40 8.34
N ARG A 108 12.64 7.44 7.92
CA ARG A 108 13.97 7.72 7.37
C ARG A 108 14.34 6.76 6.25
N LEU A 109 15.14 7.24 5.32
CA LEU A 109 15.86 6.40 4.37
C LEU A 109 17.17 5.93 5.03
N ARG A 110 17.32 4.61 5.22
CA ARG A 110 18.44 4.01 5.97
C ARG A 110 19.19 3.01 5.08
N ARG A 111 20.01 2.15 5.70
CA ARG A 111 20.71 1.04 5.02
C ARG A 111 21.71 1.47 3.94
N GLY A 112 22.21 2.71 3.99
CA GLY A 112 23.04 3.26 2.92
C GLY A 112 22.31 3.57 1.63
N PHE A 113 20.97 3.57 1.65
CA PHE A 113 20.18 4.02 0.54
C PHE A 113 20.31 5.53 0.35
N THR A 114 20.35 5.97 -0.89
CA THR A 114 20.40 7.38 -1.28
C THR A 114 19.46 7.64 -2.44
N LEU A 115 19.01 8.88 -2.56
CA LEU A 115 18.34 9.42 -3.74
C LEU A 115 19.18 10.58 -4.27
N SER A 116 19.19 10.76 -5.58
CA SER A 116 19.89 11.88 -6.22
C SER A 116 18.94 13.07 -6.39
N PRO A 117 19.43 14.32 -6.33
CA PRO A 117 18.62 15.49 -6.68
C PRO A 117 17.95 15.32 -8.05
N GLY A 118 16.66 15.63 -8.11
CA GLY A 118 15.84 15.49 -9.31
C GLY A 118 15.47 14.06 -9.71
N GLU A 119 15.90 13.04 -8.96
CA GLU A 119 15.53 11.64 -9.23
C GLU A 119 14.02 11.43 -9.15
N ARG A 120 13.43 10.82 -10.18
CA ARG A 120 11.98 10.65 -10.31
C ARG A 120 11.51 9.41 -9.51
N VAL A 121 10.76 9.66 -8.44
CA VAL A 121 10.41 8.63 -7.44
C VAL A 121 8.91 8.39 -7.41
N LEU A 122 8.50 7.12 -7.58
CA LEU A 122 7.15 6.66 -7.29
C LEU A 122 7.07 6.18 -5.84
N VAL A 123 6.17 6.76 -5.05
CA VAL A 123 5.88 6.29 -3.69
C VAL A 123 4.77 5.25 -3.76
N VAL A 124 4.95 4.11 -3.08
CA VAL A 124 3.93 3.05 -3.05
C VAL A 124 3.64 2.58 -1.62
N GLU A 125 2.41 2.09 -1.40
CA GLU A 125 1.98 1.54 -0.12
C GLU A 125 1.00 0.37 -0.35
N ASP A 126 0.92 -0.53 0.59
CA ASP A 126 -0.03 -1.65 0.52
C ASP A 126 -1.46 -1.20 0.85
N VAL A 127 -1.66 -0.41 1.88
CA VAL A 127 -2.98 0.11 2.27
C VAL A 127 -2.88 1.51 2.90
N ILE A 128 -3.75 2.41 2.47
CA ILE A 128 -3.88 3.73 3.09
C ILE A 128 -5.24 3.89 3.77
N THR A 129 -5.22 4.60 4.90
CA THR A 129 -6.42 5.07 5.63
C THR A 129 -6.41 6.59 5.74
N THR A 130 -5.42 7.16 6.40
CA THR A 130 -5.21 8.61 6.54
C THR A 130 -4.11 9.14 5.63
N GLY A 131 -3.33 8.26 5.02
CA GLY A 131 -2.18 8.61 4.18
C GLY A 131 -0.95 9.11 4.94
N GLY A 132 -0.92 8.97 6.29
CA GLY A 132 0.17 9.47 7.12
C GLY A 132 1.54 8.93 6.71
N SER A 133 1.69 7.60 6.58
CA SER A 133 2.96 6.98 6.16
C SER A 133 3.42 7.45 4.79
N VAL A 134 2.51 7.58 3.83
CA VAL A 134 2.84 8.09 2.49
C VAL A 134 3.34 9.53 2.56
N ARG A 135 2.71 10.40 3.36
CA ARG A 135 3.19 11.80 3.54
C ARG A 135 4.58 11.84 4.15
N GLU A 136 4.87 10.97 5.11
CA GLU A 136 6.21 10.87 5.70
C GLU A 136 7.25 10.40 4.67
N VAL A 137 6.93 9.42 3.80
CA VAL A 137 7.81 8.98 2.71
C VAL A 137 8.03 10.10 1.70
N LEU A 138 6.98 10.84 1.32
CA LEU A 138 7.10 12.00 0.43
C LEU A 138 8.04 13.07 1.01
N ALA A 139 7.95 13.35 2.31
CA ALA A 139 8.86 14.27 2.99
C ALA A 139 10.31 13.77 2.93
N VAL A 140 10.56 12.47 3.17
CA VAL A 140 11.90 11.88 3.02
C VAL A 140 12.42 12.02 1.59
N VAL A 141 11.60 11.77 0.56
CA VAL A 141 12.01 11.96 -0.84
C VAL A 141 12.43 13.41 -1.10
N GLN A 142 11.68 14.38 -0.55
CA GLN A 142 11.98 15.81 -0.68
C GLN A 142 13.25 16.24 0.07
N GLU A 143 13.56 15.64 1.24
CA GLU A 143 14.81 15.88 1.98
C GLU A 143 16.06 15.55 1.15
N PHE A 144 15.97 14.62 0.19
CA PHE A 144 17.03 14.30 -0.75
C PHE A 144 16.97 15.12 -2.05
N GLU A 145 16.13 16.14 -2.12
CA GLU A 145 15.90 16.96 -3.33
C GLU A 145 15.44 16.11 -4.54
N ALA A 146 14.94 14.89 -4.32
CA ALA A 146 14.37 14.04 -5.35
C ALA A 146 12.92 14.46 -5.67
N THR A 147 12.44 14.09 -6.83
CA THR A 147 11.14 14.50 -7.35
C THR A 147 10.10 13.38 -7.20
N PRO A 148 9.16 13.45 -6.27
CA PRO A 148 8.06 12.50 -6.23
C PRO A 148 7.14 12.76 -7.43
N VAL A 149 6.85 11.71 -8.22
CA VAL A 149 6.07 11.82 -9.45
C VAL A 149 4.69 11.20 -9.37
N GLY A 150 4.41 10.40 -8.35
CA GLY A 150 3.10 9.80 -8.15
C GLY A 150 3.03 8.94 -6.89
N VAL A 151 1.83 8.48 -6.58
CA VAL A 151 1.54 7.61 -5.43
C VAL A 151 0.73 6.41 -5.91
N GLY A 152 1.27 5.20 -5.71
CA GLY A 152 0.64 3.93 -6.08
C GLY A 152 0.20 3.13 -4.85
N ILE A 153 -1.06 2.70 -4.79
CA ILE A 153 -1.65 2.05 -3.62
C ILE A 153 -2.33 0.75 -4.03
N LEU A 154 -2.12 -0.34 -3.29
CA LEU A 154 -2.89 -1.55 -3.56
C LEU A 154 -4.34 -1.38 -3.09
N VAL A 155 -4.56 -0.90 -1.86
CA VAL A 155 -5.90 -0.73 -1.28
C VAL A 155 -6.07 0.67 -0.69
N ASP A 156 -6.94 1.45 -1.31
CA ASP A 156 -7.35 2.77 -0.81
C ASP A 156 -8.59 2.63 0.08
N ARG A 157 -8.45 2.98 1.35
CA ARG A 157 -9.51 2.99 2.36
C ARG A 157 -9.84 4.41 2.84
N THR A 158 -9.38 5.43 2.13
CA THR A 158 -9.57 6.84 2.53
C THR A 158 -10.97 7.36 2.24
N GLY A 159 -11.77 6.63 1.43
CA GLY A 159 -13.03 7.13 0.91
C GLY A 159 -12.86 8.29 -0.07
N GLY A 160 -11.65 8.49 -0.62
CA GLY A 160 -11.35 9.59 -1.55
C GLY A 160 -11.06 10.92 -0.87
N THR A 161 -10.88 10.94 0.47
CA THR A 161 -10.66 12.17 1.24
C THR A 161 -9.19 12.62 1.30
N VAL A 162 -8.26 11.76 0.85
CA VAL A 162 -6.81 12.05 0.89
C VAL A 162 -6.34 12.49 -0.49
N ASP A 163 -5.70 13.65 -0.52
CA ASP A 163 -4.97 14.19 -1.65
C ASP A 163 -3.51 14.42 -1.25
N PHE A 164 -2.59 14.00 -2.13
CA PHE A 164 -1.15 14.19 -1.95
C PHE A 164 -0.60 15.30 -2.85
N GLY A 165 -1.42 15.96 -3.67
CA GLY A 165 -1.00 16.92 -4.69
C GLY A 165 -0.22 16.28 -5.85
N LEU A 166 -0.33 14.97 -6.03
CA LEU A 166 0.35 14.16 -7.03
C LEU A 166 -0.64 13.19 -7.70
N PRO A 167 -0.37 12.74 -8.94
CA PRO A 167 -1.11 11.65 -9.56
C PRO A 167 -1.14 10.43 -8.63
N MET A 168 -2.35 9.95 -8.31
CA MET A 168 -2.55 8.79 -7.45
C MET A 168 -3.35 7.71 -8.19
N ALA A 169 -2.88 6.47 -8.12
CA ALA A 169 -3.62 5.29 -8.58
C ALA A 169 -3.77 4.27 -7.46
N SER A 170 -4.93 3.60 -7.42
CA SER A 170 -5.16 2.48 -6.52
C SER A 170 -5.84 1.33 -7.27
N LEU A 171 -5.49 0.08 -6.94
CA LEU A 171 -6.11 -1.09 -7.55
C LEU A 171 -7.52 -1.34 -7.01
N ILE A 172 -7.69 -1.11 -5.71
CA ILE A 172 -8.93 -1.36 -4.99
C ILE A 172 -9.27 -0.12 -4.16
N LYS A 173 -10.50 0.37 -4.27
CA LYS A 173 -11.09 1.32 -3.34
C LYS A 173 -12.06 0.57 -2.45
N LEU A 174 -11.81 0.59 -1.14
CA LEU A 174 -12.59 -0.18 -0.18
C LEU A 174 -13.06 0.72 0.95
N HIS A 175 -14.37 0.90 1.03
CA HIS A 175 -14.97 1.59 2.16
C HIS A 175 -15.23 0.58 3.29
N ILE A 176 -14.37 0.60 4.31
CA ILE A 176 -14.56 -0.20 5.53
C ILE A 176 -15.06 0.72 6.63
N GLN A 177 -16.30 0.53 7.01
CA GLN A 177 -16.92 1.31 8.07
C GLN A 177 -16.29 0.98 9.43
N ALA A 178 -15.98 2.01 10.19
CA ALA A 178 -15.51 1.90 11.58
C ALA A 178 -16.52 2.58 12.52
N TYR A 179 -16.82 1.92 13.62
CA TYR A 179 -17.81 2.35 14.61
C TYR A 179 -17.11 2.67 15.93
N GLU A 180 -17.62 3.63 16.68
CA GLU A 180 -17.32 3.73 18.10
C GLU A 180 -17.87 2.49 18.84
N ALA A 181 -17.20 2.03 19.90
CA ALA A 181 -17.58 0.80 20.58
C ALA A 181 -19.04 0.81 21.07
N LEU A 182 -19.51 1.96 21.54
CA LEU A 182 -20.90 2.13 22.02
C LEU A 182 -21.96 2.12 20.91
N GLU A 183 -21.54 2.41 19.66
CA GLU A 183 -22.45 2.47 18.50
C GLU A 183 -22.25 1.26 17.56
N CYS A 184 -21.42 0.31 17.96
CA CYS A 184 -21.11 -0.82 17.11
C CYS A 184 -22.26 -1.82 17.04
N PRO A 185 -22.83 -2.06 15.83
CA PRO A 185 -23.95 -3.00 15.68
C PRO A 185 -23.59 -4.44 16.02
N LEU A 186 -22.31 -4.82 15.92
CA LEU A 186 -21.82 -6.16 16.26
C LEU A 186 -21.70 -6.35 17.79
N CYS A 187 -21.34 -5.27 18.52
CA CYS A 187 -21.41 -5.27 19.99
C CYS A 187 -22.85 -5.44 20.47
N ALA A 188 -23.79 -4.74 19.84
CA ALA A 188 -25.21 -4.85 20.17
C ALA A 188 -25.77 -6.27 19.95
N GLN A 189 -25.18 -7.04 19.03
CA GLN A 189 -25.50 -8.44 18.78
C GLN A 189 -24.72 -9.42 19.71
N GLY A 190 -23.91 -8.92 20.66
CA GLY A 190 -23.13 -9.75 21.57
C GLY A 190 -21.96 -10.48 20.91
N ILE A 191 -21.57 -10.12 19.69
CA ILE A 191 -20.43 -10.74 19.00
C ILE A 191 -19.13 -10.19 19.60
N PRO A 192 -18.20 -11.02 20.11
CA PRO A 192 -16.96 -10.54 20.71
C PRO A 192 -16.03 -9.95 19.64
N ALA A 193 -15.44 -8.78 19.94
CA ALA A 193 -14.44 -8.17 19.05
C ALA A 193 -13.08 -8.87 19.21
N ILE A 194 -12.44 -9.18 18.07
CA ILE A 194 -11.08 -9.73 18.01
C ILE A 194 -10.11 -8.63 17.58
N LYS A 195 -8.91 -8.60 18.18
CA LYS A 195 -7.83 -7.70 17.76
C LYS A 195 -6.89 -8.45 16.81
N PRO A 196 -6.98 -8.21 15.49
CA PRO A 196 -6.09 -8.85 14.54
C PRO A 196 -4.74 -8.12 14.49
N GLY A 197 -3.70 -8.84 14.03
CA GLY A 197 -2.37 -8.30 13.80
C GLY A 197 -1.39 -8.49 14.95
N SER A 198 -0.12 -8.16 14.67
CA SER A 198 1.02 -8.42 15.58
C SER A 198 1.33 -7.30 16.56
N ARG A 199 0.64 -6.15 16.49
CA ARG A 199 0.87 -5.04 17.43
C ARG A 199 0.11 -5.29 18.72
N LYS A 200 0.86 -5.70 19.76
CA LYS A 200 0.39 -5.57 21.14
C LYS A 200 0.34 -4.07 21.47
N VAL A 201 -0.77 -3.61 22.02
CA VAL A 201 -0.87 -2.28 22.67
C VAL A 201 -0.30 -2.41 24.05
#